data_d0eaf1d7d3784b49af6dd0b17a949d6a
#
_entry.id   d0eaf1d7d3784b49af6dd0b17a949d6a
#
_cell.length_a   1.000
_cell.length_b   1.000
_cell.length_c   1.000
_cell.angle_alpha   90.00
_cell.angle_beta   90.00
_cell.angle_gamma   90.00
#
_symmetry.space_group_name_H-M   'P 1'
#
loop_
_entity.id
_entity.type
_entity.pdbx_description
1 polymer ?
#
loop_
_entity_poly.entity_id
_entity_poly.type
_entity_poly.pdbx_seq_one_letter_code
_entity_poly.pdbx_strand_id
1 'polypeptide(L)'
;MAIMIPSVISPDVKSNAEKHIFKWFQKAPGTEDWIILHSLGVSNHKKVIHGEVDFFALIPEMGIFALEVKGGRVRRQNGIWSFTDKYGHTDTKERGPFDQAWEGIYSLKESISKMLDNKHRGLKDVIFGIGVMFPDVEYSSIGVDAESWQIFDSSDGENVVAFISEYQRALKILGKEPEEKSIKEIFQT
;
A
#
# COMPACT_ATOMS: atom_id res chain seq x y z
N MET A 1 -11.13 -10.27 -10.05
CA MET A 1 -10.43 -9.04 -10.53
C MET A 1 -10.81 -7.90 -9.60
N ALA A 2 -9.83 -7.18 -9.08
CA ALA A 2 -10.08 -6.09 -8.13
C ALA A 2 -10.83 -4.91 -8.78
N ILE A 3 -11.59 -4.19 -7.98
CA ILE A 3 -12.25 -2.94 -8.36
C ILE A 3 -11.19 -1.83 -8.30
N MET A 4 -10.74 -1.37 -9.47
CA MET A 4 -9.74 -0.30 -9.56
C MET A 4 -10.41 1.08 -9.57
N ILE A 5 -9.91 2.02 -8.77
CA ILE A 5 -10.35 3.41 -8.75
C ILE A 5 -9.12 4.33 -8.89
N PRO A 6 -8.94 5.03 -10.01
CA PRO A 6 -9.75 4.99 -11.22
C PRO A 6 -9.68 3.63 -11.94
N SER A 7 -10.66 3.32 -12.77
CA SER A 7 -10.71 2.04 -13.51
C SER A 7 -9.61 1.90 -14.57
N VAL A 8 -8.99 3.01 -14.95
CA VAL A 8 -7.86 3.09 -15.89
C VAL A 8 -6.79 3.97 -15.27
N ILE A 9 -5.55 3.51 -15.35
CA ILE A 9 -4.41 4.30 -14.86
C ILE A 9 -4.21 5.55 -15.72
N SER A 10 -3.93 6.68 -15.07
CA SER A 10 -3.68 7.94 -15.81
C SER A 10 -2.49 7.79 -16.77
N PRO A 11 -2.60 8.31 -18.02
CA PRO A 11 -1.47 8.35 -18.93
C PRO A 11 -0.29 9.20 -18.41
N ASP A 12 -0.55 10.11 -17.47
CA ASP A 12 0.46 10.99 -16.88
C ASP A 12 1.36 10.27 -15.85
N VAL A 13 0.97 9.09 -15.39
CA VAL A 13 1.81 8.26 -14.52
C VAL A 13 3.06 7.85 -15.28
N LYS A 14 4.22 8.28 -14.79
CA LYS A 14 5.53 8.02 -15.43
C LYS A 14 6.15 6.70 -14.98
N SER A 15 5.83 6.25 -13.78
CA SER A 15 6.38 5.05 -13.17
C SER A 15 5.87 3.79 -13.89
N ASN A 16 6.78 3.01 -14.47
CA ASN A 16 6.43 1.71 -15.03
C ASN A 16 6.08 0.69 -13.94
N ALA A 17 6.74 0.79 -12.79
CA ALA A 17 6.46 -0.06 -11.64
C ALA A 17 5.00 0.09 -11.17
N GLU A 18 4.52 1.32 -11.00
CA GLU A 18 3.11 1.58 -10.67
C GLU A 18 2.16 1.01 -11.74
N LYS A 19 2.50 1.17 -13.04
CA LYS A 19 1.70 0.61 -14.13
C LYS A 19 1.63 -0.91 -14.09
N HIS A 20 2.71 -1.58 -13.69
CA HIS A 20 2.75 -3.03 -13.52
C HIS A 20 1.86 -3.45 -12.34
N ILE A 21 2.07 -2.86 -11.16
CA ILE A 21 1.28 -3.14 -9.96
C ILE A 21 -0.21 -2.91 -10.21
N PHE A 22 -0.59 -1.80 -10.87
CA PHE A 22 -1.96 -1.53 -11.25
C PHE A 22 -2.58 -2.66 -12.08
N LYS A 23 -1.86 -3.12 -13.13
CA LYS A 23 -2.31 -4.21 -14.00
C LYS A 23 -2.40 -5.54 -13.26
N TRP A 24 -1.49 -5.81 -12.35
CA TRP A 24 -1.49 -7.05 -11.57
C TRP A 24 -2.70 -7.11 -10.66
N PHE A 25 -3.02 -6.05 -9.91
CA PHE A 25 -4.26 -5.97 -9.15
C PHE A 25 -5.50 -6.10 -10.05
N GLN A 26 -5.51 -5.37 -11.16
CA GLN A 26 -6.64 -5.39 -12.10
C GLN A 26 -6.94 -6.79 -12.64
N LYS A 27 -5.91 -7.64 -12.80
CA LYS A 27 -6.04 -8.98 -13.38
C LYS A 27 -6.08 -10.09 -12.33
N ALA A 28 -5.78 -9.80 -11.08
CA ALA A 28 -5.66 -10.77 -10.02
C ALA A 28 -6.98 -11.55 -9.84
N PRO A 29 -6.95 -12.89 -9.90
CA PRO A 29 -8.15 -13.70 -9.65
C PRO A 29 -8.46 -13.77 -8.15
N GLY A 30 -9.74 -13.91 -7.79
CA GLY A 30 -10.17 -14.03 -6.40
C GLY A 30 -10.09 -12.74 -5.60
N THR A 31 -10.13 -11.58 -6.30
CA THR A 31 -10.08 -10.24 -5.70
C THR A 31 -11.29 -9.39 -6.08
N GLU A 32 -12.41 -10.04 -6.38
CA GLU A 32 -13.61 -9.38 -6.93
C GLU A 32 -14.25 -8.38 -5.97
N ASP A 33 -13.98 -8.54 -4.69
CA ASP A 33 -14.43 -7.69 -3.58
C ASP A 33 -13.36 -6.71 -3.08
N TRP A 34 -12.14 -6.75 -3.65
CA TRP A 34 -11.08 -5.81 -3.29
C TRP A 34 -11.28 -4.48 -4.01
N ILE A 35 -11.09 -3.37 -3.28
CA ILE A 35 -11.08 -2.03 -3.85
C ILE A 35 -9.65 -1.50 -3.78
N ILE A 36 -9.09 -1.18 -4.95
CA ILE A 36 -7.74 -0.64 -5.07
C ILE A 36 -7.83 0.81 -5.56
N LEU A 37 -7.41 1.72 -4.71
CA LEU A 37 -7.38 3.14 -5.01
C LEU A 37 -5.95 3.50 -5.43
N HIS A 38 -5.79 4.10 -6.60
CA HIS A 38 -4.49 4.52 -7.12
C HIS A 38 -4.38 6.04 -7.15
N SER A 39 -3.25 6.57 -6.66
CA SER A 39 -2.93 8.01 -6.67
C SER A 39 -4.07 8.89 -6.17
N LEU A 40 -4.71 8.49 -5.08
CA LEU A 40 -5.66 9.36 -4.42
C LEU A 40 -4.90 10.53 -3.79
N GLY A 41 -4.85 11.63 -4.51
CA GLY A 41 -4.64 12.92 -3.87
C GLY A 41 -5.82 13.15 -2.91
N VAL A 42 -5.67 12.81 -1.65
CA VAL A 42 -6.64 13.14 -0.61
C VAL A 42 -6.58 14.64 -0.42
N SER A 43 -7.19 15.36 -1.37
CA SER A 43 -7.30 16.80 -1.36
C SER A 43 -8.40 17.21 -0.39
N ASN A 44 -8.03 17.39 0.86
CA ASN A 44 -8.84 18.18 1.76
C ASN A 44 -8.41 19.64 1.61
N HIS A 45 -9.35 20.52 1.25
CA HIS A 45 -9.17 21.94 1.06
C HIS A 45 -8.14 22.54 2.04
N LYS A 46 -7.04 23.10 1.48
CA LYS A 46 -6.05 23.98 2.12
C LYS A 46 -4.89 23.39 2.92
N LYS A 47 -4.71 22.08 3.06
CA LYS A 47 -3.41 21.53 3.43
C LYS A 47 -3.14 20.32 2.53
N VAL A 48 -2.09 20.40 1.72
CA VAL A 48 -1.50 19.26 1.05
C VAL A 48 -1.26 18.22 2.13
N ILE A 49 -1.95 17.08 2.06
CA ILE A 49 -1.60 15.94 2.89
C ILE A 49 -0.23 15.51 2.36
N HIS A 50 0.82 15.78 3.12
CA HIS A 50 2.16 15.34 2.81
C HIS A 50 2.18 13.81 2.91
N GLY A 51 2.13 13.13 1.75
CA GLY A 51 2.20 11.70 1.62
C GLY A 51 1.27 11.20 0.53
N GLU A 52 1.65 11.38 -0.74
CA GLU A 52 1.03 10.63 -1.83
C GLU A 52 1.53 9.18 -1.70
N VAL A 53 0.64 8.28 -1.30
CA VAL A 53 0.84 6.85 -1.38
C VAL A 53 0.34 6.39 -2.74
N ASP A 54 1.10 5.53 -3.39
CA ASP A 54 0.77 5.10 -4.75
C ASP A 54 -0.55 4.32 -4.79
N PHE A 55 -0.79 3.43 -3.81
CA PHE A 55 -2.02 2.65 -3.73
C PHE A 55 -2.57 2.55 -2.30
N PHE A 56 -3.90 2.54 -2.19
CA PHE A 56 -4.59 2.01 -1.02
C PHE A 56 -5.36 0.76 -1.43
N ALA A 57 -5.13 -0.34 -0.74
CA ALA A 57 -5.88 -1.57 -0.92
C ALA A 57 -6.87 -1.74 0.24
N LEU A 58 -8.16 -1.72 -0.08
CA LEU A 58 -9.24 -1.96 0.85
C LEU A 58 -9.70 -3.40 0.63
N ILE A 59 -9.40 -4.26 1.59
CA ILE A 59 -9.59 -5.70 1.46
C ILE A 59 -10.56 -6.17 2.53
N PRO A 60 -11.75 -6.66 2.14
CA PRO A 60 -12.71 -7.19 3.08
C PRO A 60 -12.09 -8.24 3.99
N GLU A 61 -12.48 -8.25 5.26
CA GLU A 61 -11.99 -9.18 6.28
C GLU A 61 -10.48 -9.08 6.62
N MET A 62 -9.75 -8.15 5.96
CA MET A 62 -8.34 -7.90 6.26
C MET A 62 -8.04 -6.50 6.77
N GLY A 63 -8.56 -5.48 6.10
CA GLY A 63 -8.28 -4.10 6.47
C GLY A 63 -7.93 -3.18 5.30
N ILE A 64 -7.26 -2.09 5.63
CA ILE A 64 -6.84 -1.05 4.69
C ILE A 64 -5.32 -0.97 4.70
N PHE A 65 -4.71 -1.06 3.52
CA PHE A 65 -3.26 -1.09 3.36
C PHE A 65 -2.81 0.05 2.47
N ALA A 66 -1.82 0.81 2.92
CA ALA A 66 -1.10 1.77 2.09
C ALA A 66 0.10 1.07 1.46
N LEU A 67 0.18 1.08 0.14
CA LEU A 67 1.22 0.41 -0.63
C LEU A 67 2.02 1.45 -1.42
N GLU A 68 3.29 1.55 -1.10
CA GLU A 68 4.25 2.42 -1.79
C GLU A 68 5.04 1.63 -2.81
N VAL A 69 5.17 2.12 -4.03
CA VAL A 69 5.85 1.43 -5.13
C VAL A 69 7.13 2.16 -5.52
N LYS A 70 8.24 1.45 -5.57
CA LYS A 70 9.51 1.99 -6.04
C LYS A 70 10.07 1.10 -7.15
N GLY A 71 10.11 1.65 -8.36
CA GLY A 71 10.72 1.00 -9.52
C GLY A 71 12.22 1.23 -9.63
N GLY A 72 12.85 0.51 -10.56
CA GLY A 72 14.27 0.58 -10.81
C GLY A 72 15.09 -0.17 -9.77
N ARG A 73 16.38 0.18 -9.65
CA ARG A 73 17.26 -0.43 -8.64
C ARG A 73 17.14 0.33 -7.33
N VAL A 74 16.84 -0.40 -6.26
CA VAL A 74 16.70 0.16 -4.91
C VAL A 74 17.78 -0.43 -4.01
N ARG A 75 18.42 0.42 -3.24
CA ARG A 75 19.42 0.03 -2.22
C ARG A 75 19.23 0.86 -0.97
N ARG A 76 19.57 0.27 0.18
CA ARG A 76 19.66 0.99 1.45
C ARG A 76 21.03 0.72 2.07
N GLN A 77 21.75 1.76 2.37
CA GLN A 77 23.06 1.66 3.04
C GLN A 77 23.21 2.77 4.08
N ASN A 78 23.57 2.41 5.30
CA ASN A 78 23.75 3.36 6.41
C ASN A 78 22.54 4.30 6.62
N GLY A 79 21.32 3.77 6.47
CA GLY A 79 20.09 4.56 6.60
C GLY A 79 19.72 5.39 5.36
N ILE A 80 20.60 5.50 4.36
CA ILE A 80 20.35 6.24 3.13
C ILE A 80 19.76 5.31 2.06
N TRP A 81 18.66 5.70 1.50
CA TRP A 81 18.03 5.06 0.35
C TRP A 81 18.59 5.59 -0.95
N SER A 82 18.84 4.72 -1.91
CA SER A 82 19.30 5.06 -3.25
C SER A 82 18.37 4.42 -4.27
N PHE A 83 17.80 5.24 -5.14
CA PHE A 83 16.88 4.84 -6.20
C PHE A 83 17.53 5.15 -7.54
N THR A 84 17.79 4.12 -8.34
CA THR A 84 18.42 4.30 -9.65
C THR A 84 17.42 3.95 -10.75
N ASP A 85 17.13 4.90 -11.61
CA ASP A 85 16.23 4.73 -12.75
C ASP A 85 16.87 3.89 -13.88
N LYS A 86 16.08 3.59 -14.92
CA LYS A 86 16.54 2.84 -16.10
C LYS A 86 17.62 3.56 -16.94
N TYR A 87 17.80 4.84 -16.73
CA TYR A 87 18.83 5.64 -17.41
C TYR A 87 20.12 5.75 -16.61
N GLY A 88 20.14 5.20 -15.39
CA GLY A 88 21.30 5.23 -14.50
C GLY A 88 21.34 6.45 -13.58
N HIS A 89 20.34 7.32 -13.59
CA HIS A 89 20.25 8.42 -12.65
C HIS A 89 19.92 7.89 -11.27
N THR A 90 20.71 8.29 -10.27
CA THR A 90 20.51 7.87 -8.89
C THR A 90 20.11 9.06 -8.04
N ASP A 91 18.95 8.91 -7.37
CA ASP A 91 18.48 9.83 -6.35
C ASP A 91 18.67 9.19 -4.98
N THR A 92 19.04 10.01 -3.98
CA THR A 92 19.30 9.53 -2.62
C THR A 92 18.45 10.27 -1.61
N LYS A 93 17.90 9.54 -0.64
CA LYS A 93 17.00 10.08 0.40
C LYS A 93 17.27 9.41 1.74
N GLU A 94 17.19 10.17 2.81
CA GLU A 94 17.17 9.62 4.17
C GLU A 94 15.83 8.97 4.47
N ARG A 95 14.75 9.62 4.02
CA ARG A 95 13.39 9.12 4.16
C ARG A 95 13.08 8.08 3.10
N GLY A 96 12.62 6.92 3.53
CA GLY A 96 12.36 5.75 2.69
C GLY A 96 10.91 5.55 2.32
N PRO A 97 10.64 4.52 1.51
CA PRO A 97 9.27 4.17 1.09
C PRO A 97 8.40 3.68 2.26
N PHE A 98 8.98 3.07 3.28
CA PHE A 98 8.24 2.69 4.48
C PHE A 98 7.69 3.90 5.22
N ASP A 99 8.48 4.96 5.35
CA ASP A 99 8.04 6.22 5.98
C ASP A 99 6.90 6.85 5.17
N GLN A 100 6.98 6.81 3.84
CA GLN A 100 5.94 7.31 2.95
C GLN A 100 4.63 6.53 3.14
N ALA A 101 4.69 5.19 3.13
CA ALA A 101 3.54 4.34 3.36
C ALA A 101 2.91 4.58 4.75
N TRP A 102 3.73 4.70 5.81
CA TRP A 102 3.25 5.00 7.17
C TRP A 102 2.53 6.35 7.23
N GLU A 103 3.08 7.40 6.65
CA GLU A 103 2.43 8.71 6.63
C GLU A 103 1.10 8.66 5.88
N GLY A 104 1.06 7.96 4.73
CA GLY A 104 -0.16 7.79 3.96
C GLY A 104 -1.27 7.10 4.76
N ILE A 105 -0.97 5.98 5.42
CA ILE A 105 -1.97 5.25 6.19
C ILE A 105 -2.45 6.03 7.41
N TYR A 106 -1.55 6.76 8.10
CA TYR A 106 -1.95 7.62 9.22
C TYR A 106 -2.84 8.78 8.77
N SER A 107 -2.51 9.42 7.64
CA SER A 107 -3.32 10.50 7.05
C SER A 107 -4.71 10.01 6.65
N LEU A 108 -4.79 8.82 6.04
CA LEU A 108 -6.06 8.19 5.69
C LEU A 108 -6.89 7.90 6.96
N LYS A 109 -6.27 7.24 7.95
CA LYS A 109 -6.93 6.90 9.21
C LYS A 109 -7.49 8.14 9.92
N GLU A 110 -6.73 9.22 9.96
CA GLU A 110 -7.16 10.50 10.53
C GLU A 110 -8.36 11.09 9.75
N SER A 111 -8.30 11.05 8.42
CA SER A 111 -9.37 11.55 7.55
C SER A 111 -10.66 10.76 7.73
N ILE A 112 -10.57 9.44 7.74
CA ILE A 112 -11.73 8.56 7.99
C ILE A 112 -12.29 8.81 9.39
N SER A 113 -11.44 8.91 10.41
CA SER A 113 -11.87 9.16 11.80
C SER A 113 -12.60 10.50 11.96
N LYS A 114 -12.26 11.51 11.15
CA LYS A 114 -12.95 12.82 11.13
C LYS A 114 -14.29 12.78 10.40
N MET A 115 -14.42 11.91 9.40
CA MET A 115 -15.65 11.76 8.60
C MET A 115 -16.72 10.94 9.33
N LEU A 116 -16.28 9.98 10.12
CA LEU A 116 -17.17 9.08 10.83
C LEU A 116 -17.52 9.69 12.18
N ASP A 117 -18.78 10.10 12.33
CA ASP A 117 -19.36 10.47 13.61
C ASP A 117 -19.21 9.34 14.64
N ASN A 118 -19.36 9.69 15.95
CA ASN A 118 -19.28 8.78 17.08
C ASN A 118 -20.18 7.52 17.01
N LYS A 119 -20.99 7.39 15.97
CA LYS A 119 -21.87 6.24 15.70
C LYS A 119 -21.14 5.05 15.07
N HIS A 120 -19.99 5.27 14.41
CA HIS A 120 -19.25 4.23 13.71
C HIS A 120 -18.09 3.71 14.57
N ARG A 121 -18.41 2.95 15.61
CA ARG A 121 -17.42 2.36 16.54
C ARG A 121 -16.54 1.29 15.87
N GLY A 122 -16.97 0.74 14.72
CA GLY A 122 -16.30 -0.34 14.01
C GLY A 122 -14.91 -0.05 13.47
N LEU A 123 -14.54 1.24 13.30
CA LEU A 123 -13.19 1.60 12.83
C LEU A 123 -12.05 1.25 13.81
N LYS A 124 -12.36 1.02 15.08
CA LYS A 124 -11.34 0.65 16.08
C LYS A 124 -10.74 -0.72 15.80
N ASP A 125 -11.49 -1.55 15.10
CA ASP A 125 -11.19 -2.96 14.87
C ASP A 125 -10.66 -3.20 13.44
N VAL A 126 -10.60 -2.14 12.62
CA VAL A 126 -10.02 -2.20 11.28
C VAL A 126 -8.50 -2.17 11.36
N ILE A 127 -7.87 -3.12 10.71
CA ILE A 127 -6.42 -3.11 10.56
C ILE A 127 -6.02 -2.06 9.52
N PHE A 128 -5.08 -1.21 9.92
CA PHE A 128 -4.39 -0.29 9.03
C PHE A 128 -2.94 -0.75 8.89
N GLY A 129 -2.57 -1.18 7.71
CA GLY A 129 -1.25 -1.73 7.43
C GLY A 129 -0.52 -0.98 6.33
N ILE A 130 0.77 -1.28 6.19
CA ILE A 130 1.60 -0.74 5.12
C ILE A 130 2.30 -1.85 4.36
N GLY A 131 2.58 -1.62 3.09
CA GLY A 131 3.47 -2.45 2.29
C GLY A 131 4.33 -1.62 1.36
N VAL A 132 5.49 -2.13 1.02
CA VAL A 132 6.37 -1.52 0.04
C VAL A 132 6.63 -2.51 -1.09
N MET A 133 6.53 -2.05 -2.32
CA MET A 133 6.60 -2.89 -3.50
C MET A 133 7.78 -2.48 -4.39
N PHE A 134 8.70 -3.42 -4.62
CA PHE A 134 9.89 -3.30 -5.46
C PHE A 134 9.82 -4.24 -6.67
N PRO A 135 8.89 -4.05 -7.63
CA PRO A 135 8.64 -5.05 -8.67
C PRO A 135 9.81 -5.32 -9.61
N ASP A 136 10.82 -4.45 -9.62
CA ASP A 136 11.95 -4.54 -10.56
C ASP A 136 13.21 -5.16 -9.95
N VAL A 137 13.26 -5.42 -8.65
CA VAL A 137 14.45 -5.95 -7.95
C VAL A 137 14.06 -6.92 -6.85
N GLU A 138 14.94 -7.90 -6.56
CA GLU A 138 14.93 -8.63 -5.30
C GLU A 138 15.50 -7.75 -4.18
N TYR A 139 14.75 -7.61 -3.10
CA TYR A 139 15.12 -6.73 -2.00
C TYR A 139 15.44 -7.51 -0.72
N SER A 140 16.72 -7.62 -0.41
CA SER A 140 17.23 -8.38 0.74
C SER A 140 17.64 -7.53 1.95
N SER A 141 17.67 -6.19 1.81
CA SER A 141 18.16 -5.29 2.87
C SER A 141 17.04 -4.93 3.85
N ILE A 142 16.48 -5.92 4.54
CA ILE A 142 15.45 -5.70 5.56
C ILE A 142 16.09 -5.00 6.76
N GLY A 143 15.61 -3.80 7.07
CA GLY A 143 16.01 -3.03 8.24
C GLY A 143 15.18 -3.39 9.47
N VAL A 144 15.47 -2.78 10.60
CA VAL A 144 14.70 -2.92 11.86
C VAL A 144 13.31 -2.25 11.80
N ASP A 145 13.05 -1.50 10.75
CA ASP A 145 11.85 -0.69 10.52
C ASP A 145 10.81 -1.38 9.64
N ALA A 146 11.09 -2.60 9.16
CA ALA A 146 10.19 -3.35 8.31
C ALA A 146 10.28 -4.86 8.57
N GLU A 147 9.18 -5.53 8.38
CA GLU A 147 9.08 -6.98 8.39
C GLU A 147 9.07 -7.52 6.96
N SER A 148 9.60 -8.72 6.75
CA SER A 148 9.69 -9.33 5.41
C SER A 148 8.33 -9.41 4.70
N TRP A 149 7.27 -9.71 5.43
CA TRP A 149 5.91 -9.81 4.91
C TRP A 149 5.27 -8.46 4.53
N GLN A 150 5.93 -7.33 4.82
CA GLN A 150 5.54 -5.99 4.34
C GLN A 150 6.19 -5.64 3.01
N ILE A 151 7.05 -6.51 2.47
CA ILE A 151 7.82 -6.25 1.26
C ILE A 151 7.34 -7.19 0.16
N PHE A 152 6.93 -6.60 -0.96
CA PHE A 152 6.75 -7.26 -2.23
C PHE A 152 7.97 -6.95 -3.09
N ASP A 153 8.56 -7.96 -3.72
CA ASP A 153 9.71 -7.75 -4.60
C ASP A 153 9.63 -8.56 -5.90
N SER A 154 10.64 -8.50 -6.73
CA SER A 154 10.61 -9.17 -8.03
C SER A 154 10.52 -10.70 -7.93
N SER A 155 10.87 -11.31 -6.81
CA SER A 155 10.72 -12.75 -6.58
C SER A 155 9.25 -13.19 -6.41
N ASP A 156 8.36 -12.26 -6.02
CA ASP A 156 6.91 -12.50 -5.94
C ASP A 156 6.24 -12.58 -7.32
N GLY A 157 6.95 -12.20 -8.38
CA GLY A 157 6.42 -12.15 -9.75
C GLY A 157 5.27 -11.15 -9.89
N GLU A 158 4.13 -11.62 -10.42
CA GLU A 158 2.90 -10.81 -10.56
C GLU A 158 1.87 -11.13 -9.47
N ASN A 159 2.27 -11.89 -8.44
CA ASN A 159 1.33 -12.51 -7.49
C ASN A 159 1.03 -11.60 -6.29
N VAL A 160 0.36 -10.49 -6.55
CA VAL A 160 -0.09 -9.56 -5.50
C VAL A 160 -1.04 -10.21 -4.49
N VAL A 161 -1.75 -11.28 -4.87
CA VAL A 161 -2.65 -12.02 -3.98
C VAL A 161 -1.85 -12.82 -2.96
N ALA A 162 -0.77 -13.48 -3.37
CA ALA A 162 0.10 -14.22 -2.45
C ALA A 162 0.74 -13.27 -1.43
N PHE A 163 1.21 -12.11 -1.85
CA PHE A 163 1.75 -11.08 -0.96
C PHE A 163 0.74 -10.69 0.13
N ILE A 164 -0.48 -10.37 -0.27
CA ILE A 164 -1.55 -9.99 0.68
C ILE A 164 -1.92 -11.17 1.59
N SER A 165 -1.94 -12.39 1.07
CA SER A 165 -2.22 -13.60 1.88
C SER A 165 -1.14 -13.88 2.91
N GLU A 166 0.13 -13.62 2.57
CA GLU A 166 1.25 -13.72 3.50
C GLU A 166 1.14 -12.66 4.61
N TYR A 167 0.78 -11.45 4.24
CA TYR A 167 0.49 -10.37 5.18
C TYR A 167 -0.61 -10.78 6.17
N GLN A 168 -1.71 -11.35 5.69
CA GLN A 168 -2.81 -11.86 6.52
C GLN A 168 -2.32 -12.93 7.50
N ARG A 169 -1.52 -13.88 7.00
CA ARG A 169 -0.96 -14.94 7.86
C ARG A 169 -0.10 -14.38 8.98
N ALA A 170 0.74 -13.37 8.67
CA ALA A 170 1.57 -12.72 9.67
C ALA A 170 0.75 -12.01 10.75
N LEU A 171 -0.31 -11.29 10.35
CA LEU A 171 -1.23 -10.64 11.29
C LEU A 171 -1.92 -11.65 12.22
N LYS A 172 -2.33 -12.79 11.69
CA LYS A 172 -2.88 -13.91 12.46
C LYS A 172 -1.95 -14.39 13.56
N ILE A 173 -0.70 -14.63 13.20
CA ILE A 173 0.35 -15.07 14.13
C ILE A 173 0.58 -14.01 15.22
N LEU A 174 0.48 -12.73 14.88
CA LEU A 174 0.63 -11.61 15.81
C LEU A 174 -0.63 -11.35 16.66
N GLY A 175 -1.71 -12.11 16.46
CA GLY A 175 -2.98 -11.89 17.16
C GLY A 175 -3.66 -10.57 16.82
N LYS A 176 -3.43 -10.05 15.61
CA LYS A 176 -3.97 -8.78 15.12
C LYS A 176 -5.01 -9.01 14.01
N GLU A 177 -5.91 -9.95 14.22
CA GLU A 177 -7.03 -10.17 13.29
C GLU A 177 -8.08 -9.08 13.43
N PRO A 178 -8.65 -8.58 12.32
CA PRO A 178 -9.78 -7.68 12.37
C PRO A 178 -11.04 -8.41 12.84
N GLU A 179 -11.89 -7.74 13.59
CA GLU A 179 -13.23 -8.27 13.84
C GLU A 179 -14.07 -8.20 12.55
N GLU A 180 -14.62 -9.34 12.14
CA GLU A 180 -15.37 -9.53 10.88
C GLU A 180 -16.55 -8.54 10.69
N LYS A 181 -17.17 -8.09 11.78
CA LYS A 181 -18.25 -7.11 11.75
C LYS A 181 -17.82 -5.71 11.33
N SER A 182 -16.66 -5.28 11.77
CA SER A 182 -16.18 -3.90 11.61
C SER A 182 -15.85 -3.56 10.16
N ILE A 183 -15.40 -4.53 9.39
CA ILE A 183 -15.02 -4.33 7.99
C ILE A 183 -16.25 -4.25 7.10
N LYS A 184 -17.24 -5.13 7.32
CA LYS A 184 -18.48 -5.13 6.52
C LYS A 184 -19.26 -3.82 6.66
N GLU A 185 -19.23 -3.17 7.82
CA GLU A 185 -19.89 -1.88 8.04
C GLU A 185 -19.27 -0.74 7.22
N ILE A 186 -17.96 -0.77 6.98
CA ILE A 186 -17.26 0.27 6.21
C ILE A 186 -17.54 0.16 4.71
N PHE A 187 -17.71 -1.06 4.19
CA PHE A 187 -17.95 -1.29 2.77
C PHE A 187 -19.43 -1.22 2.36
N GLN A 188 -20.36 -1.08 3.31
CA GLN A 188 -21.80 -0.98 3.05
C GLN A 188 -22.34 0.47 3.11
N THR A 189 -21.49 1.45 3.40
CA THR A 189 -21.83 2.88 3.44
C THR A 189 -21.38 3.59 2.19
#